data_11a510f4b05e291f03ab1f1aea5cef96
#
_entry.id   11a510f4b05e291f03ab1f1aea5cef96
#
_cell.length_a   1.000
_cell.length_b   1.000
_cell.length_c   1.000
_cell.angle_alpha   90.00
_cell.angle_beta   90.00
_cell.angle_gamma   90.00
#
_symmetry.space_group_name_H-M   'P 1'
#
loop_
_entity.id
_entity.type
_entity.pdbx_description
1 polymer ?
#
loop_
_entity_poly.entity_id
_entity_poly.type
_entity_poly.pdbx_seq_one_letter_code
_entity_poly.pdbx_strand_id
1 'polypeptide(L)'
;MRRFILAGAGLLACCACVAGAPHSAGASETSQQAAIAWLGKQVVGYQQATWRWQRLMGVARTPTAGRALAEMSVPDVRGAVELWKRRALKAQRRARRPPHLAAFLCIHRYEAGWTDSGAPFYGGLQMDLGFQQRYGGWLLRRKGTADHWTPLEQIWTAEKAAKSRGFYPWPNSARVCGLM
;
A
#
# COMPACT_ATOMS: atom_id res chain seq x y z
N MET A 1 -84.64 57.48 6.31
CA MET A 1 -85.45 56.38 6.91
C MET A 1 -84.60 55.16 7.03
N ARG A 2 -84.45 54.64 8.28
CA ARG A 2 -84.21 53.22 8.64
C ARG A 2 -82.94 52.49 8.06
N ARG A 3 -82.19 51.75 8.71
CA ARG A 3 -81.95 51.28 10.12
C ARG A 3 -80.63 50.48 10.08
N PHE A 4 -79.87 50.72 11.06
CA PHE A 4 -78.96 49.84 11.72
C PHE A 4 -79.03 48.32 11.39
N ILE A 5 -77.93 47.64 11.31
CA ILE A 5 -77.60 46.53 12.22
C ILE A 5 -76.07 46.27 12.20
N LEU A 6 -75.48 46.27 13.42
CA LEU A 6 -74.17 45.76 13.81
C LEU A 6 -74.21 44.21 13.85
N ALA A 7 -73.10 43.58 13.51
CA ALA A 7 -72.60 42.32 14.09
C ALA A 7 -71.33 41.95 13.29
N GLY A 8 -70.25 41.56 13.81
CA GLY A 8 -69.84 40.95 15.04
C GLY A 8 -68.48 40.43 14.79
N ALA A 9 -67.60 40.61 15.78
CA ALA A 9 -66.23 40.17 15.79
C ALA A 9 -65.97 38.67 15.55
N GLY A 10 -64.86 38.37 14.93
CA GLY A 10 -64.35 37.00 14.84
C GLY A 10 -62.88 37.05 14.48
N LEU A 11 -62.00 37.42 15.47
CA LEU A 11 -60.59 37.20 15.40
C LEU A 11 -60.31 35.68 15.57
N LEU A 12 -60.03 34.97 14.48
CA LEU A 12 -59.44 33.64 14.48
C LEU A 12 -57.93 33.83 14.33
N ALA A 13 -57.25 33.77 15.45
CA ALA A 13 -55.79 33.61 15.50
C ALA A 13 -55.42 32.19 15.06
N CYS A 14 -55.02 32.04 13.80
CA CYS A 14 -54.34 30.83 13.35
C CYS A 14 -52.93 30.84 13.92
N CYS A 15 -52.74 30.12 15.04
CA CYS A 15 -51.41 29.64 15.45
C CYS A 15 -50.91 28.66 14.38
N ALA A 16 -50.13 29.15 13.42
CA ALA A 16 -49.29 28.30 12.58
C ALA A 16 -48.20 27.71 13.46
N CYS A 17 -48.41 26.49 13.96
CA CYS A 17 -47.36 25.67 14.49
C CYS A 17 -46.39 25.38 13.35
N VAL A 18 -45.29 26.15 13.28
CA VAL A 18 -44.11 25.78 12.50
C VAL A 18 -43.52 24.58 13.21
N ALA A 19 -43.95 23.40 12.79
CA ALA A 19 -43.24 22.16 13.11
C ALA A 19 -41.86 22.24 12.44
N GLY A 20 -40.87 22.74 13.20
CA GLY A 20 -39.47 22.67 12.80
C GLY A 20 -39.10 21.20 12.57
N ALA A 21 -38.77 20.86 11.35
CA ALA A 21 -38.26 19.53 11.02
C ALA A 21 -36.83 19.40 11.55
N PRO A 22 -36.57 18.59 12.61
CA PRO A 22 -35.21 18.36 13.11
C PRO A 22 -34.71 17.06 12.50
N HIS A 23 -34.23 17.04 11.27
CA HIS A 23 -33.72 15.74 10.73
C HIS A 23 -32.61 15.82 9.68
N SER A 24 -31.96 16.96 9.45
CA SER A 24 -30.87 17.01 8.46
C SER A 24 -29.45 16.80 9.03
N ALA A 25 -29.25 17.07 10.32
CA ALA A 25 -27.90 17.01 10.92
C ALA A 25 -27.38 15.57 11.06
N GLY A 26 -28.20 14.64 11.56
CA GLY A 26 -27.76 13.25 11.79
C GLY A 26 -27.45 12.47 10.53
N ALA A 27 -28.19 12.71 9.43
CA ALA A 27 -27.91 12.08 8.12
C ALA A 27 -26.59 12.56 7.51
N SER A 28 -26.24 13.84 7.73
CA SER A 28 -24.97 14.42 7.28
C SER A 28 -23.76 13.84 8.03
N GLU A 29 -23.83 13.70 9.34
CA GLU A 29 -22.77 13.12 10.17
C GLU A 29 -22.50 11.65 9.85
N THR A 30 -23.55 10.85 9.69
CA THR A 30 -23.45 9.44 9.29
C THR A 30 -22.77 9.29 7.92
N SER A 31 -23.10 10.16 6.97
CA SER A 31 -22.50 10.18 5.64
C SER A 31 -21.02 10.57 5.69
N GLN A 32 -20.63 11.54 6.51
CA GLN A 32 -19.23 11.92 6.72
C GLN A 32 -18.42 10.79 7.35
N GLN A 33 -18.94 10.13 8.38
CA GLN A 33 -18.29 9.00 9.03
C GLN A 33 -18.07 7.84 8.04
N ALA A 34 -19.08 7.53 7.23
CA ALA A 34 -18.97 6.52 6.19
C ALA A 34 -17.87 6.87 5.17
N ALA A 35 -17.80 8.14 4.75
CA ALA A 35 -16.76 8.62 3.84
C ALA A 35 -15.35 8.51 4.45
N ILE A 36 -15.17 8.89 5.73
CA ILE A 36 -13.90 8.76 6.45
C ILE A 36 -13.49 7.30 6.56
N ALA A 37 -14.41 6.41 6.90
CA ALA A 37 -14.14 4.98 7.01
C ALA A 37 -13.69 4.37 5.66
N TRP A 38 -14.37 4.73 4.56
CA TRP A 38 -14.01 4.27 3.22
C TRP A 38 -12.65 4.80 2.76
N LEU A 39 -12.40 6.11 2.92
CA LEU A 39 -11.11 6.72 2.60
C LEU A 39 -9.99 6.15 3.48
N GLY A 40 -10.28 5.89 4.77
CA GLY A 40 -9.33 5.29 5.70
C GLY A 40 -8.85 3.91 5.25
N LYS A 41 -9.74 3.08 4.71
CA LYS A 41 -9.34 1.79 4.10
C LYS A 41 -8.35 1.97 2.95
N GLN A 42 -8.53 3.01 2.13
CA GLN A 42 -7.58 3.30 1.04
C GLN A 42 -6.22 3.77 1.57
N VAL A 43 -6.19 4.64 2.59
CA VAL A 43 -4.93 5.05 3.25
C VAL A 43 -4.17 3.82 3.71
N VAL A 44 -4.83 2.93 4.46
CA VAL A 44 -4.22 1.68 4.98
C VAL A 44 -3.72 0.80 3.82
N GLY A 45 -4.49 0.65 2.75
CA GLY A 45 -4.09 -0.12 1.57
C GLY A 45 -2.81 0.42 0.92
N TYR A 46 -2.70 1.73 0.72
CA TYR A 46 -1.50 2.37 0.16
C TYR A 46 -0.30 2.34 1.13
N GLN A 47 -0.54 2.45 2.44
CA GLN A 47 0.51 2.24 3.45
C GLN A 47 1.09 0.83 3.35
N GLN A 48 0.23 -0.19 3.36
CA GLN A 48 0.66 -1.58 3.24
C GLN A 48 1.40 -1.84 1.93
N ALA A 49 0.92 -1.29 0.81
CA ALA A 49 1.60 -1.38 -0.47
C ALA A 49 3.00 -0.73 -0.42
N THR A 50 3.12 0.46 0.17
CA THR A 50 4.40 1.14 0.36
C THR A 50 5.37 0.29 1.16
N TRP A 51 4.94 -0.23 2.31
CA TRP A 51 5.77 -1.02 3.22
C TRP A 51 6.15 -2.38 2.64
N ARG A 52 5.28 -3.00 1.83
CA ARG A 52 5.61 -4.23 1.10
C ARG A 52 6.80 -4.01 0.15
N TRP A 53 6.78 -2.93 -0.64
CA TRP A 53 7.88 -2.59 -1.53
C TRP A 53 9.15 -2.23 -0.76
N GLN A 54 9.03 -1.48 0.33
CA GLN A 54 10.17 -1.14 1.19
C GLN A 54 10.80 -2.37 1.82
N ARG A 55 9.98 -3.32 2.31
CA ARG A 55 10.46 -4.61 2.84
C ARG A 55 11.21 -5.39 1.77
N LEU A 56 10.68 -5.45 0.54
CA LEU A 56 11.34 -6.13 -0.56
C LEU A 56 12.73 -5.55 -0.82
N MET A 57 12.85 -4.23 -0.91
CA MET A 57 14.10 -3.50 -1.11
C MET A 57 15.04 -3.54 0.10
N GLY A 58 14.59 -3.98 1.27
CA GLY A 58 15.38 -3.94 2.51
C GLY A 58 15.66 -2.51 3.01
N VAL A 59 14.71 -1.57 2.78
CA VAL A 59 14.81 -0.19 3.26
C VAL A 59 13.83 0.07 4.41
N ALA A 60 14.14 1.09 5.23
CA ALA A 60 13.30 1.48 6.36
C ALA A 60 11.86 1.77 5.94
N ARG A 61 10.91 1.39 6.81
CA ARG A 61 9.50 1.70 6.60
C ARG A 61 9.25 3.19 6.77
N THR A 62 8.49 3.77 5.87
CA THR A 62 7.98 5.13 6.04
C THR A 62 7.08 5.17 7.28
N PRO A 63 7.35 6.06 8.25
CA PRO A 63 6.52 6.16 9.43
C PRO A 63 5.12 6.67 9.09
N THR A 64 4.14 6.23 9.87
CA THR A 64 2.82 6.85 9.92
C THR A 64 2.92 8.02 10.89
N ALA A 65 3.11 9.22 10.38
CA ALA A 65 2.98 10.42 11.21
C ALA A 65 1.56 10.96 11.07
N GLY A 66 0.93 11.36 12.18
CA GLY A 66 -0.33 12.09 12.13
C GLY A 66 -1.39 11.65 13.13
N ARG A 67 -2.50 12.38 13.14
CA ARG A 67 -3.69 12.11 13.94
C ARG A 67 -4.31 10.78 13.54
N ALA A 68 -5.07 10.19 14.44
CA ALA A 68 -5.92 9.05 14.10
C ALA A 68 -6.88 9.44 12.97
N LEU A 69 -7.08 8.56 12.00
CA LEU A 69 -7.94 8.85 10.83
C LEU A 69 -9.37 9.24 11.23
N ALA A 70 -9.86 8.71 12.37
CA ALA A 70 -11.18 9.02 12.90
C ALA A 70 -11.32 10.48 13.40
N GLU A 71 -10.20 11.16 13.69
CA GLU A 71 -10.15 12.55 14.16
C GLU A 71 -9.93 13.56 13.03
N MET A 72 -9.82 13.08 11.80
CA MET A 72 -9.54 13.90 10.62
C MET A 72 -10.84 14.29 9.91
N SER A 73 -10.82 15.47 9.29
CA SER A 73 -11.89 15.87 8.36
C SER A 73 -11.82 15.06 7.05
N VAL A 74 -12.93 14.98 6.31
CA VAL A 74 -12.97 14.31 5.00
C VAL A 74 -11.92 14.86 4.02
N PRO A 75 -11.71 16.18 3.88
CA PRO A 75 -10.63 16.73 3.07
C PRO A 75 -9.24 16.25 3.49
N ASP A 76 -8.96 16.22 4.80
CA ASP A 76 -7.67 15.79 5.32
C ASP A 76 -7.39 14.30 5.02
N VAL A 77 -8.41 13.43 5.18
CA VAL A 77 -8.28 12.00 4.85
C VAL A 77 -8.06 11.81 3.35
N ARG A 78 -8.73 12.61 2.49
CA ARG A 78 -8.44 12.60 1.03
C ARG A 78 -6.99 13.01 0.75
N GLY A 79 -6.49 14.04 1.42
CA GLY A 79 -5.08 14.45 1.32
C GLY A 79 -4.13 13.31 1.73
N ALA A 80 -4.46 12.58 2.80
CA ALA A 80 -3.70 11.41 3.24
C ALA A 80 -3.73 10.26 2.20
N VAL A 81 -4.88 10.00 1.55
CA VAL A 81 -4.99 9.02 0.46
C VAL A 81 -4.03 9.37 -0.68
N GLU A 82 -4.07 10.62 -1.16
CA GLU A 82 -3.20 11.05 -2.27
C GLU A 82 -1.72 11.02 -1.89
N LEU A 83 -1.38 11.38 -0.66
CA LEU A 83 -0.01 11.29 -0.16
C LEU A 83 0.49 9.84 -0.18
N TRP A 84 -0.27 8.91 0.40
CA TRP A 84 0.13 7.51 0.48
C TRP A 84 0.10 6.81 -0.87
N LYS A 85 -0.83 7.16 -1.75
CA LYS A 85 -0.86 6.71 -3.16
C LYS A 85 0.44 7.11 -3.88
N ARG A 86 0.87 8.38 -3.78
CA ARG A 86 2.15 8.82 -4.36
C ARG A 86 3.34 8.06 -3.77
N ARG A 87 3.36 7.82 -2.45
CA ARG A 87 4.41 7.03 -1.78
C ARG A 87 4.45 5.59 -2.27
N ALA A 88 3.30 4.94 -2.40
CA ALA A 88 3.18 3.57 -2.90
C ALA A 88 3.69 3.46 -4.34
N LEU A 89 3.29 4.36 -5.23
CA LEU A 89 3.75 4.40 -6.61
C LEU A 89 5.26 4.68 -6.72
N LYS A 90 5.80 5.58 -5.89
CA LYS A 90 7.25 5.86 -5.83
C LYS A 90 8.02 4.62 -5.38
N ALA A 91 7.56 3.95 -4.30
CA ALA A 91 8.19 2.74 -3.79
C ALA A 91 8.14 1.60 -4.83
N GLN A 92 7.01 1.42 -5.49
CA GLN A 92 6.85 0.44 -6.57
C GLN A 92 7.81 0.70 -7.74
N ARG A 93 7.87 1.94 -8.24
CA ARG A 93 8.80 2.32 -9.33
C ARG A 93 10.25 2.03 -8.95
N ARG A 94 10.65 2.38 -7.72
CA ARG A 94 11.99 2.10 -7.22
C ARG A 94 12.25 0.60 -7.12
N ALA A 95 11.31 -0.17 -6.59
CA ALA A 95 11.44 -1.61 -6.44
C ALA A 95 11.58 -2.33 -7.80
N ARG A 96 10.96 -1.80 -8.86
CA ARG A 96 11.09 -2.37 -10.23
C ARG A 96 12.44 -2.11 -10.89
N ARG A 97 13.32 -1.34 -10.25
CA ARG A 97 14.65 -0.96 -10.76
C ARG A 97 15.72 -1.28 -9.72
N PRO A 98 16.01 -2.57 -9.47
CA PRO A 98 17.14 -2.96 -8.63
C PRO A 98 18.44 -2.36 -9.16
N PRO A 99 19.38 -1.97 -8.29
CA PRO A 99 20.65 -1.34 -8.68
C PRO A 99 21.45 -2.17 -9.70
N HIS A 100 21.52 -3.48 -9.51
CA HIS A 100 22.28 -4.40 -10.38
C HIS A 100 21.36 -5.28 -11.23
N LEU A 101 20.19 -4.77 -11.67
CA LEU A 101 19.21 -5.54 -12.43
C LEU A 101 19.84 -6.23 -13.65
N ALA A 102 20.60 -5.49 -14.45
CA ALA A 102 21.24 -6.04 -15.65
C ALA A 102 22.23 -7.17 -15.32
N ALA A 103 23.01 -7.00 -14.26
CA ALA A 103 23.96 -8.00 -13.78
C ALA A 103 23.23 -9.30 -13.37
N PHE A 104 22.17 -9.20 -12.56
CA PHE A 104 21.41 -10.38 -12.14
C PHE A 104 20.62 -11.03 -13.28
N LEU A 105 20.17 -10.28 -14.27
CA LEU A 105 19.59 -10.85 -15.47
C LEU A 105 20.64 -11.58 -16.32
N CYS A 106 21.89 -11.10 -16.35
CA CYS A 106 22.98 -11.82 -17.00
C CYS A 106 23.30 -13.12 -16.25
N ILE A 107 23.51 -13.06 -14.93
CA ILE A 107 23.77 -14.24 -14.07
C ILE A 107 22.68 -15.30 -14.29
N HIS A 108 21.40 -14.91 -14.19
CA HIS A 108 20.28 -15.81 -14.39
C HIS A 108 20.36 -16.62 -15.69
N ARG A 109 20.85 -16.04 -16.80
CA ARG A 109 20.98 -16.73 -18.09
C ARG A 109 21.93 -17.94 -18.05
N TYR A 110 22.87 -17.93 -17.11
CA TYR A 110 23.90 -18.97 -16.97
C TYR A 110 23.65 -19.87 -15.77
N GLU A 111 22.65 -19.58 -14.92
CA GLU A 111 22.30 -20.41 -13.76
C GLU A 111 21.12 -21.34 -14.12
N ALA A 112 19.87 -20.90 -13.96
CA ALA A 112 18.70 -21.77 -14.17
C ALA A 112 17.42 -20.96 -14.46
N GLY A 113 16.31 -21.65 -14.72
CA GLY A 113 14.99 -21.04 -14.83
C GLY A 113 14.50 -20.44 -13.51
N TRP A 114 13.68 -19.37 -13.57
CA TRP A 114 13.18 -18.69 -12.36
C TRP A 114 12.40 -19.61 -11.40
N THR A 115 11.83 -20.69 -11.90
CA THR A 115 11.04 -21.66 -11.14
C THR A 115 11.76 -23.00 -10.94
N ASP A 116 13.09 -23.02 -11.10
CA ASP A 116 13.88 -24.21 -10.88
C ASP A 116 13.84 -24.65 -9.42
N SER A 117 13.37 -25.88 -9.17
CA SER A 117 13.19 -26.47 -7.84
C SER A 117 14.26 -27.52 -7.50
N GLY A 118 15.35 -27.55 -8.26
CA GLY A 118 16.43 -28.52 -8.11
C GLY A 118 17.27 -28.31 -6.84
N ALA A 119 17.01 -29.09 -5.77
CA ALA A 119 17.83 -29.06 -4.57
C ALA A 119 19.29 -29.40 -4.89
N PRO A 120 20.29 -28.79 -4.23
CA PRO A 120 20.18 -27.89 -3.07
C PRO A 120 20.01 -26.39 -3.44
N PHE A 121 19.94 -26.04 -4.70
CA PHE A 121 19.85 -24.67 -5.20
C PHE A 121 18.48 -24.45 -5.86
N TYR A 122 17.91 -23.25 -5.66
CA TYR A 122 16.53 -22.96 -6.05
C TYR A 122 16.42 -21.63 -6.80
N GLY A 123 15.51 -21.61 -7.78
CA GLY A 123 15.16 -20.43 -8.56
C GLY A 123 16.23 -20.02 -9.56
N GLY A 124 15.95 -18.97 -10.30
CA GLY A 124 16.78 -18.54 -11.43
C GLY A 124 18.14 -17.94 -11.03
N LEU A 125 18.39 -17.75 -9.77
CA LEU A 125 19.70 -17.33 -9.23
C LEU A 125 20.35 -18.40 -8.37
N GLN A 126 19.85 -19.63 -8.42
CA GLN A 126 20.43 -20.83 -7.78
C GLN A 126 20.84 -20.58 -6.31
N MET A 127 19.86 -20.15 -5.51
CA MET A 127 20.06 -19.82 -4.09
C MET A 127 19.86 -21.04 -3.21
N ASP A 128 20.86 -21.43 -2.41
CA ASP A 128 20.72 -22.44 -1.38
C ASP A 128 19.83 -21.96 -0.22
N LEU A 129 19.40 -22.88 0.65
CA LEU A 129 18.54 -22.55 1.80
C LEU A 129 19.20 -21.59 2.77
N GLY A 130 20.51 -21.70 3.00
CA GLY A 130 21.24 -20.78 3.89
C GLY A 130 21.26 -19.35 3.36
N PHE A 131 21.47 -19.21 2.06
CA PHE A 131 21.36 -17.92 1.37
C PHE A 131 19.96 -17.33 1.48
N GLN A 132 18.94 -18.15 1.18
CA GLN A 132 17.54 -17.75 1.27
C GLN A 132 17.15 -17.32 2.68
N GLN A 133 17.59 -18.09 3.69
CA GLN A 133 17.34 -17.76 5.11
C GLN A 133 17.97 -16.42 5.49
N ARG A 134 19.21 -16.19 5.09
CA ARG A 134 19.97 -14.98 5.45
C ARG A 134 19.45 -13.72 4.79
N TYR A 135 19.14 -13.74 3.51
CA TYR A 135 18.85 -12.56 2.71
C TYR A 135 17.36 -12.42 2.34
N GLY A 136 16.62 -13.52 2.33
CA GLY A 136 15.22 -13.62 1.97
C GLY A 136 14.32 -14.29 2.99
N GLY A 137 14.74 -14.44 4.25
CA GLY A 137 14.05 -15.27 5.25
C GLY A 137 12.55 -15.01 5.45
N TRP A 138 12.07 -13.79 5.21
CA TRP A 138 10.64 -13.51 5.27
C TRP A 138 9.89 -14.07 4.05
N LEU A 139 10.52 -14.13 2.87
CA LEU A 139 9.98 -14.77 1.67
C LEU A 139 9.94 -16.29 1.87
N LEU A 140 11.06 -16.86 2.35
CA LEU A 140 11.16 -18.29 2.65
C LEU A 140 10.05 -18.75 3.60
N ARG A 141 9.80 -18.00 4.70
CA ARG A 141 8.70 -18.34 5.62
C ARG A 141 7.31 -18.20 5.04
N ARG A 142 7.13 -17.30 4.06
CA ARG A 142 5.80 -16.99 3.51
C ARG A 142 5.46 -17.77 2.26
N LYS A 143 6.45 -18.11 1.45
CA LYS A 143 6.28 -18.67 0.11
C LYS A 143 7.00 -20.00 -0.12
N GLY A 144 7.81 -20.44 0.83
CA GLY A 144 8.73 -21.56 0.60
C GLY A 144 9.99 -21.12 -0.13
N THR A 145 10.62 -22.03 -0.83
CA THR A 145 11.89 -21.87 -1.54
C THR A 145 11.82 -20.89 -2.74
N ALA A 146 12.98 -20.47 -3.21
CA ALA A 146 13.12 -19.37 -4.17
C ALA A 146 12.46 -19.62 -5.54
N ASP A 147 12.23 -20.86 -5.91
CA ASP A 147 11.46 -21.26 -7.09
C ASP A 147 9.99 -20.77 -7.08
N HIS A 148 9.45 -20.51 -5.87
CA HIS A 148 8.13 -19.90 -5.68
C HIS A 148 8.15 -18.35 -5.60
N TRP A 149 9.34 -17.73 -5.67
CA TRP A 149 9.46 -16.29 -5.65
C TRP A 149 9.43 -15.69 -7.04
N THR A 150 8.84 -14.53 -7.20
CA THR A 150 8.93 -13.82 -8.46
C THR A 150 10.38 -13.46 -8.80
N PRO A 151 10.73 -13.29 -10.09
CA PRO A 151 12.07 -12.85 -10.49
C PRO A 151 12.56 -11.62 -9.72
N LEU A 152 11.67 -10.66 -9.50
CA LEU A 152 11.99 -9.45 -8.76
C LEU A 152 12.30 -9.70 -7.27
N GLU A 153 11.61 -10.66 -6.64
CA GLU A 153 11.89 -11.07 -5.25
C GLU A 153 13.23 -11.79 -5.14
N GLN A 154 13.57 -12.63 -6.10
CA GLN A 154 14.86 -13.29 -6.18
C GLN A 154 15.99 -12.28 -6.37
N ILE A 155 15.84 -11.35 -7.33
CA ILE A 155 16.83 -10.29 -7.57
C ILE A 155 17.02 -9.40 -6.33
N TRP A 156 15.96 -8.95 -5.65
CA TRP A 156 16.11 -8.16 -4.44
C TRP A 156 16.75 -8.92 -3.27
N THR A 157 16.57 -10.23 -3.23
CA THR A 157 17.27 -11.07 -2.27
C THR A 157 18.76 -11.13 -2.59
N ALA A 158 19.12 -11.29 -3.85
CA ALA A 158 20.48 -11.23 -4.34
C ALA A 158 21.12 -9.84 -4.17
N GLU A 159 20.38 -8.75 -4.37
CA GLU A 159 20.84 -7.38 -4.08
C GLU A 159 21.28 -7.19 -2.60
N LYS A 160 20.58 -7.83 -1.68
CA LYS A 160 20.96 -7.77 -0.25
C LYS A 160 22.28 -8.50 0.00
N ALA A 161 22.51 -9.62 -0.68
CA ALA A 161 23.77 -10.34 -0.60
C ALA A 161 24.92 -9.54 -1.26
N ALA A 162 24.65 -8.93 -2.41
CA ALA A 162 25.65 -8.15 -3.16
C ALA A 162 26.22 -6.98 -2.35
N LYS A 163 25.43 -6.37 -1.47
CA LYS A 163 25.90 -5.30 -0.57
C LYS A 163 27.07 -5.71 0.34
N SER A 164 27.17 -6.98 0.71
CA SER A 164 28.19 -7.48 1.62
C SER A 164 29.18 -8.45 0.98
N ARG A 165 28.79 -9.08 -0.13
CA ARG A 165 29.53 -10.16 -0.78
C ARG A 165 29.85 -9.89 -2.25
N GLY A 166 29.39 -8.77 -2.83
CA GLY A 166 29.50 -8.59 -4.27
C GLY A 166 28.81 -9.72 -5.03
N PHE A 167 29.40 -10.12 -6.14
CA PHE A 167 28.90 -11.21 -6.98
C PHE A 167 29.56 -12.57 -6.69
N TYR A 168 30.36 -12.69 -5.62
CA TYR A 168 31.01 -13.95 -5.22
C TYR A 168 30.08 -15.16 -5.04
N PRO A 169 28.79 -15.03 -4.67
CA PRO A 169 27.90 -16.18 -4.65
C PRO A 169 27.72 -16.88 -6.00
N TRP A 170 28.04 -16.22 -7.11
CA TRP A 170 27.89 -16.70 -8.50
C TRP A 170 29.23 -16.63 -9.26
N PRO A 171 30.30 -17.34 -8.83
CA PRO A 171 31.66 -17.08 -9.33
C PRO A 171 31.83 -17.34 -10.82
N ASN A 172 31.14 -18.37 -11.35
CA ASN A 172 31.27 -18.73 -12.76
C ASN A 172 30.45 -17.80 -13.65
N SER A 173 29.17 -17.67 -13.40
CA SER A 173 28.27 -16.80 -14.16
C SER A 173 28.63 -15.32 -14.03
N ALA A 174 29.09 -14.87 -12.85
CA ALA A 174 29.58 -13.51 -12.66
C ALA A 174 30.82 -13.19 -13.52
N ARG A 175 31.78 -14.12 -13.66
CA ARG A 175 32.92 -13.96 -14.60
C ARG A 175 32.46 -13.84 -16.03
N VAL A 176 31.57 -14.74 -16.47
CA VAL A 176 31.01 -14.67 -17.85
C VAL A 176 30.30 -13.35 -18.09
N CYS A 177 29.68 -12.79 -17.08
CA CYS A 177 28.98 -11.48 -17.15
C CYS A 177 29.93 -10.27 -16.98
N GLY A 178 31.22 -10.47 -16.79
CA GLY A 178 32.18 -9.37 -16.61
C GLY A 178 32.01 -8.60 -15.29
N LEU A 179 31.55 -9.27 -14.25
CA LEU A 179 31.26 -8.68 -12.92
C LEU A 179 32.36 -8.94 -11.89
N MET A 180 33.36 -9.72 -12.28
CA MET A 180 34.53 -10.14 -11.44
C MET A 180 35.77 -10.12 -12.27
#